data_7803f78d1d23d1d35557e1733ef1b02f
#
_entry.id   7803f78d1d23d1d35557e1733ef1b02f
#
_cell.length_a   1.000
_cell.length_b   1.000
_cell.length_c   1.000
_cell.angle_alpha   90.00
_cell.angle_beta   90.00
_cell.angle_gamma   90.00
#
_symmetry.space_group_name_H-M   'P 1'
#
loop_
_entity.id
_entity.type
_entity.pdbx_description
1 polymer ?
#
loop_
_entity_poly.entity_id
_entity_poly.type
_entity_poly.pdbx_seq_one_letter_code
_entity_poly.pdbx_strand_id
1 'polypeptide(L)'
;MTLAQVLPGTTLPLPEEAADNAFSVLTPIFAVSGGGLLLSQLTEMTGLSPTTIQNWVKRGWVSKPVNKKYGELQVARILLINLLRPAMQLDKIAALLSYVNGSVEDRSDDIIPEPALYNMVCAGLFAMERERTIHHEFVITLIGAQLEGYEGPVLGAKERLSDALAVMLLNIAAATLMQQADAIYEQMCPMR
;
A
#
# COMPACT_ATOMS: atom_id res chain seq x y z
N MET A 1 9.21 -13.62 -7.94
CA MET A 1 7.76 -13.69 -7.71
C MET A 1 7.17 -12.46 -8.37
N THR A 2 6.39 -12.61 -9.42
CA THR A 2 5.82 -11.50 -10.17
C THR A 2 4.77 -10.80 -9.30
N LEU A 3 4.82 -9.46 -9.17
CA LEU A 3 3.88 -8.67 -8.34
C LEU A 3 2.41 -8.89 -8.73
N ALA A 4 2.15 -9.26 -9.99
CA ALA A 4 0.81 -9.53 -10.54
C ALA A 4 0.16 -10.84 -10.06
N GLN A 5 0.87 -11.70 -9.33
CA GLN A 5 0.33 -12.99 -8.83
C GLN A 5 -0.10 -12.94 -7.36
N VAL A 6 0.22 -11.88 -6.66
CA VAL A 6 -0.06 -11.72 -5.22
C VAL A 6 -0.57 -10.31 -4.96
N LEU A 7 -1.60 -10.21 -4.13
CA LEU A 7 -2.11 -8.92 -3.66
C LEU A 7 -1.00 -8.18 -2.89
N PRO A 8 -0.55 -7.00 -3.35
CA PRO A 8 0.60 -6.31 -2.77
C PRO A 8 0.51 -6.11 -1.25
N GLY A 9 1.58 -6.39 -0.54
CA GLY A 9 1.61 -6.33 0.93
C GLY A 9 0.93 -7.50 1.65
N THR A 10 0.53 -8.56 0.91
CA THR A 10 -0.09 -9.78 1.46
C THR A 10 0.54 -11.05 0.90
N THR A 11 0.06 -12.20 1.36
CA THR A 11 0.36 -13.52 0.80
C THR A 11 -0.80 -14.08 -0.05
N LEU A 12 -1.87 -13.29 -0.23
CA LEU A 12 -3.07 -13.72 -0.95
C LEU A 12 -2.84 -13.66 -2.47
N PRO A 13 -3.40 -14.62 -3.23
CA PRO A 13 -3.37 -14.56 -4.68
C PRO A 13 -4.21 -13.37 -5.18
N LEU A 14 -3.75 -12.72 -6.26
CA LEU A 14 -4.48 -11.68 -6.96
C LEU A 14 -4.95 -12.22 -8.30
N PRO A 15 -6.27 -12.34 -8.53
CA PRO A 15 -6.83 -12.64 -9.86
C PRO A 15 -6.54 -11.52 -10.85
N GLU A 16 -6.27 -11.84 -12.11
CA GLU A 16 -5.96 -10.83 -13.15
C GLU A 16 -7.09 -9.79 -13.31
N GLU A 17 -8.35 -10.22 -13.21
CA GLU A 17 -9.53 -9.36 -13.30
C GLU A 17 -9.66 -8.35 -12.15
N ALA A 18 -8.94 -8.55 -11.05
CA ALA A 18 -8.94 -7.65 -9.90
C ALA A 18 -7.82 -6.59 -9.94
N ALA A 19 -6.99 -6.55 -10.98
CA ALA A 19 -5.84 -5.63 -11.06
C ALA A 19 -6.24 -4.16 -10.96
N ASP A 20 -7.39 -3.77 -11.54
CA ASP A 20 -7.88 -2.38 -11.51
C ASP A 20 -8.49 -1.99 -10.15
N ASN A 21 -8.87 -2.96 -9.33
CA ASN A 21 -9.44 -2.76 -8.00
C ASN A 21 -8.92 -3.85 -7.04
N ALA A 22 -7.63 -3.85 -6.80
CA ALA A 22 -6.94 -4.89 -6.05
C ALA A 22 -7.51 -5.11 -4.63
N PHE A 23 -7.97 -4.04 -3.97
CA PHE A 23 -8.56 -4.13 -2.64
C PHE A 23 -9.89 -4.92 -2.63
N SER A 24 -10.61 -5.00 -3.76
CA SER A 24 -11.87 -5.72 -3.87
C SER A 24 -11.76 -7.22 -3.59
N VAL A 25 -10.56 -7.80 -3.73
CA VAL A 25 -10.26 -9.20 -3.34
C VAL A 25 -10.58 -9.47 -1.88
N LEU A 26 -10.53 -8.46 -1.03
CA LEU A 26 -10.84 -8.55 0.40
C LEU A 26 -12.34 -8.42 0.70
N THR A 27 -13.15 -7.94 -0.24
CA THR A 27 -14.61 -7.72 -0.03
C THR A 27 -15.34 -8.96 0.47
N PRO A 28 -15.15 -10.17 -0.12
CA PRO A 28 -15.79 -11.39 0.38
C PRO A 28 -15.36 -11.73 1.81
N ILE A 29 -14.09 -11.47 2.14
CA ILE A 29 -13.54 -11.73 3.48
C ILE A 29 -14.19 -10.80 4.49
N PHE A 30 -14.34 -9.52 4.19
CA PHE A 30 -15.05 -8.57 5.04
C PHE A 30 -16.53 -8.95 5.23
N ALA A 31 -17.20 -9.39 4.15
CA ALA A 31 -18.59 -9.81 4.21
C ALA A 31 -18.82 -10.98 5.19
N VAL A 32 -18.01 -12.03 5.11
CA VAL A 32 -18.13 -13.19 6.00
C VAL A 32 -17.63 -12.93 7.42
N SER A 33 -16.71 -11.97 7.61
CA SER A 33 -16.16 -11.62 8.92
C SER A 33 -16.96 -10.53 9.65
N GLY A 34 -18.09 -10.10 9.10
CA GLY A 34 -18.96 -9.07 9.70
C GLY A 34 -18.32 -7.68 9.69
N GLY A 35 -17.71 -7.29 8.57
CA GLY A 35 -17.22 -5.95 8.29
C GLY A 35 -15.84 -5.61 8.85
N GLY A 36 -15.09 -6.59 9.40
CA GLY A 36 -13.75 -6.35 9.89
C GLY A 36 -12.97 -7.63 10.18
N LEU A 37 -11.65 -7.55 10.08
CA LEU A 37 -10.71 -8.66 10.29
C LEU A 37 -10.17 -8.69 11.72
N LEU A 38 -10.03 -9.89 12.27
CA LEU A 38 -9.32 -10.10 13.53
C LEU A 38 -7.80 -9.94 13.33
N LEU A 39 -7.07 -9.65 14.41
CA LEU A 39 -5.62 -9.55 14.37
C LEU A 39 -4.96 -10.82 13.81
N SER A 40 -5.47 -12.01 14.16
CA SER A 40 -4.97 -13.30 13.66
C SER A 40 -5.11 -13.44 12.14
N GLN A 41 -6.26 -13.01 11.58
CA GLN A 41 -6.49 -13.02 10.14
C GLN A 41 -5.55 -12.05 9.41
N LEU A 42 -5.34 -10.86 9.99
CA LEU A 42 -4.38 -9.90 9.45
C LEU A 42 -2.94 -10.43 9.46
N THR A 43 -2.52 -11.10 10.54
CA THR A 43 -1.17 -11.67 10.62
C THR A 43 -0.97 -12.80 9.61
N GLU A 44 -1.97 -13.64 9.41
CA GLU A 44 -1.95 -14.71 8.42
C GLU A 44 -1.87 -14.15 6.99
N MET A 45 -2.70 -13.15 6.69
CA MET A 45 -2.79 -12.52 5.37
C MET A 45 -1.52 -11.72 5.03
N THR A 46 -0.94 -11.01 5.98
CA THR A 46 0.16 -10.06 5.73
C THR A 46 1.54 -10.60 6.01
N GLY A 47 1.65 -11.73 6.71
CA GLY A 47 2.92 -12.24 7.24
C GLY A 47 3.51 -11.39 8.38
N LEU A 48 2.77 -10.40 8.87
CA LEU A 48 3.20 -9.55 9.98
C LEU A 48 3.02 -10.25 11.33
N SER A 49 3.91 -9.98 12.29
CA SER A 49 3.67 -10.42 13.66
C SER A 49 2.54 -9.62 14.33
N PRO A 50 1.78 -10.22 15.26
CA PRO A 50 0.77 -9.48 16.04
C PRO A 50 1.35 -8.24 16.71
N THR A 51 2.55 -8.35 17.27
CA THR A 51 3.26 -7.25 17.94
C THR A 51 3.56 -6.09 16.99
N THR A 52 3.88 -6.37 15.73
CA THR A 52 4.14 -5.34 14.71
C THR A 52 2.89 -4.49 14.49
N ILE A 53 1.74 -5.12 14.22
CA ILE A 53 0.48 -4.41 13.99
C ILE A 53 0.05 -3.63 15.25
N GLN A 54 0.14 -4.24 16.43
CA GLN A 54 -0.18 -3.59 17.69
C GLN A 54 0.72 -2.38 17.98
N ASN A 55 1.99 -2.44 17.62
CA ASN A 55 2.91 -1.30 17.75
C ASN A 55 2.52 -0.16 16.82
N TRP A 56 2.06 -0.43 15.59
CA TRP A 56 1.58 0.62 14.68
C TRP A 56 0.32 1.31 15.23
N VAL A 57 -0.59 0.54 15.83
CA VAL A 57 -1.76 1.09 16.54
C VAL A 57 -1.33 1.93 17.75
N LYS A 58 -0.39 1.42 18.58
CA LYS A 58 0.11 2.14 19.74
C LYS A 58 0.79 3.46 19.39
N ARG A 59 1.48 3.52 18.23
CA ARG A 59 2.13 4.74 17.72
C ARG A 59 1.15 5.69 17.00
N GLY A 60 -0.13 5.33 16.87
CA GLY A 60 -1.11 6.15 16.14
C GLY A 60 -0.95 6.14 14.63
N TRP A 61 -0.20 5.20 14.06
CA TRP A 61 -0.06 5.06 12.61
C TRP A 61 -1.25 4.34 11.97
N VAL A 62 -1.95 3.54 12.76
CA VAL A 62 -3.20 2.86 12.44
C VAL A 62 -4.17 3.13 13.57
N SER A 63 -5.42 3.47 13.28
CA SER A 63 -6.45 3.68 14.30
C SER A 63 -6.78 2.38 15.05
N LYS A 64 -7.32 2.51 16.25
CA LYS A 64 -7.65 1.36 17.12
C LYS A 64 -8.74 0.48 16.49
N PRO A 65 -8.62 -0.86 16.59
CA PRO A 65 -9.69 -1.76 16.15
C PRO A 65 -10.96 -1.56 16.94
N VAL A 66 -12.11 -1.66 16.26
CA VAL A 66 -13.43 -1.61 16.89
C VAL A 66 -13.89 -3.05 17.19
N ASN A 67 -14.26 -3.35 18.40
CA ASN A 67 -14.65 -4.71 18.84
C ASN A 67 -13.60 -5.77 18.45
N LYS A 68 -12.31 -5.46 18.59
CA LYS A 68 -11.15 -6.30 18.20
C LYS A 68 -11.05 -6.59 16.68
N LYS A 69 -11.81 -5.89 15.84
CA LYS A 69 -11.81 -6.03 14.39
C LYS A 69 -11.24 -4.77 13.73
N TYR A 70 -10.46 -4.97 12.70
CA TYR A 70 -9.91 -3.93 11.82
C TYR A 70 -10.80 -3.81 10.59
N GLY A 71 -11.42 -2.65 10.40
CA GLY A 71 -12.25 -2.36 9.21
C GLY A 71 -11.42 -2.11 7.95
N GLU A 72 -12.09 -1.91 6.82
CA GLU A 72 -11.47 -1.76 5.49
C GLU A 72 -10.38 -0.68 5.45
N LEU A 73 -10.65 0.48 6.04
CA LEU A 73 -9.70 1.60 6.07
C LEU A 73 -8.43 1.27 6.86
N GLN A 74 -8.59 0.61 8.01
CA GLN A 74 -7.46 0.18 8.83
C GLN A 74 -6.64 -0.91 8.13
N VAL A 75 -7.32 -1.85 7.48
CA VAL A 75 -6.67 -2.91 6.71
C VAL A 75 -5.91 -2.32 5.53
N ALA A 76 -6.51 -1.44 4.73
CA ALA A 76 -5.84 -0.79 3.61
C ALA A 76 -4.59 -0.01 4.08
N ARG A 77 -4.69 0.70 5.20
CA ARG A 77 -3.54 1.42 5.79
C ARG A 77 -2.43 0.46 6.26
N ILE A 78 -2.80 -0.67 6.87
CA ILE A 78 -1.83 -1.72 7.24
C ILE A 78 -1.13 -2.27 5.99
N LEU A 79 -1.87 -2.54 4.91
CA LEU A 79 -1.31 -3.02 3.65
C LEU A 79 -0.36 -2.00 3.01
N LEU A 80 -0.71 -0.72 2.99
CA LEU A 80 0.16 0.36 2.51
C LEU A 80 1.47 0.42 3.31
N ILE A 81 1.39 0.38 4.65
CA ILE A 81 2.60 0.37 5.49
C ILE A 81 3.44 -0.89 5.20
N ASN A 82 2.80 -2.07 5.11
CA ASN A 82 3.50 -3.33 4.84
C ASN A 82 4.18 -3.34 3.48
N LEU A 83 3.55 -2.75 2.47
CA LEU A 83 4.08 -2.63 1.11
C LEU A 83 5.27 -1.66 1.04
N LEU A 84 5.20 -0.55 1.77
CA LEU A 84 6.22 0.50 1.73
C LEU A 84 7.44 0.23 2.65
N ARG A 85 7.27 -0.55 3.73
CA ARG A 85 8.34 -0.75 4.72
C ARG A 85 9.66 -1.37 4.20
N PRO A 86 9.69 -2.18 3.13
CA PRO A 86 10.96 -2.63 2.55
C PRO A 86 11.73 -1.49 1.86
N ALA A 87 11.03 -0.44 1.45
CA ALA A 87 11.55 0.69 0.68
C ALA A 87 11.82 1.93 1.55
N MET A 88 11.11 2.09 2.66
CA MET A 88 11.09 3.33 3.45
C MET A 88 11.13 3.05 4.96
N GLN A 89 11.71 3.99 5.71
CA GLN A 89 11.63 3.98 7.17
C GLN A 89 10.18 4.21 7.65
N LEU A 90 9.75 3.48 8.68
CA LEU A 90 8.37 3.51 9.17
C LEU A 90 7.88 4.91 9.56
N ASP A 91 8.72 5.74 10.18
CA ASP A 91 8.35 7.12 10.53
C ASP A 91 8.09 7.98 9.28
N LYS A 92 8.86 7.77 8.20
CA LYS A 92 8.62 8.44 6.91
C LYS A 92 7.33 7.98 6.26
N ILE A 93 7.01 6.66 6.34
CA ILE A 93 5.74 6.13 5.84
C ILE A 93 4.56 6.75 6.59
N ALA A 94 4.65 6.80 7.93
CA ALA A 94 3.61 7.41 8.75
C ALA A 94 3.42 8.89 8.40
N ALA A 95 4.50 9.65 8.25
CA ALA A 95 4.45 11.05 7.83
C ALA A 95 3.84 11.22 6.44
N LEU A 96 4.19 10.35 5.47
CA LEU A 96 3.65 10.38 4.11
C LEU A 96 2.14 10.10 4.09
N LEU A 97 1.69 9.07 4.83
CA LEU A 97 0.26 8.76 4.94
C LEU A 97 -0.51 9.86 5.68
N SER A 98 0.11 10.53 6.67
CA SER A 98 -0.49 11.71 7.31
C SER A 98 -0.47 12.94 6.41
N TYR A 99 0.51 13.08 5.52
CA TYR A 99 0.51 14.14 4.50
C TYR A 99 -0.67 13.98 3.53
N VAL A 100 -1.09 12.75 3.21
CA VAL A 100 -2.28 12.47 2.37
C VAL A 100 -3.57 12.70 3.16
N ASN A 101 -3.76 12.03 4.27
CA ASN A 101 -5.04 11.91 4.98
C ASN A 101 -5.00 12.39 6.44
N GLY A 102 -4.03 13.23 6.82
CA GLY A 102 -4.01 13.81 8.16
C GLY A 102 -3.94 12.79 9.28
N SER A 103 -4.73 13.01 10.32
CA SER A 103 -4.80 12.13 11.50
C SER A 103 -5.66 10.89 11.25
N VAL A 104 -5.21 9.72 11.69
CA VAL A 104 -5.98 8.47 11.59
C VAL A 104 -7.29 8.46 12.40
N GLU A 105 -7.46 9.40 13.33
CA GLU A 105 -8.65 9.52 14.18
C GLU A 105 -9.64 10.58 13.65
N ASP A 106 -9.19 11.50 12.79
CA ASP A 106 -10.01 12.53 12.13
C ASP A 106 -9.96 12.31 10.62
N ARG A 107 -11.14 12.22 10.00
CA ARG A 107 -11.29 11.98 8.58
C ARG A 107 -11.83 13.19 7.81
N SER A 108 -12.01 14.28 8.50
CA SER A 108 -12.56 15.50 7.89
C SER A 108 -11.61 16.13 6.88
N ASP A 109 -10.31 15.81 6.99
CA ASP A 109 -9.23 16.27 6.12
C ASP A 109 -8.66 15.19 5.16
N ASP A 110 -9.26 13.98 5.14
CA ASP A 110 -8.91 12.92 4.20
C ASP A 110 -9.16 13.39 2.76
N ILE A 111 -8.13 13.34 1.93
CA ILE A 111 -8.29 13.66 0.50
C ILE A 111 -8.68 12.44 -0.33
N ILE A 112 -8.40 11.23 0.15
CA ILE A 112 -8.75 9.98 -0.52
C ILE A 112 -8.92 8.84 0.51
N PRO A 113 -9.95 7.98 0.41
CA PRO A 113 -10.05 6.79 1.27
C PRO A 113 -8.83 5.86 1.10
N GLU A 114 -8.31 5.28 2.20
CA GLU A 114 -7.17 4.37 2.15
C GLU A 114 -7.30 3.20 1.16
N PRO A 115 -8.48 2.55 0.99
CA PRO A 115 -8.65 1.52 -0.04
C PRO A 115 -8.44 2.05 -1.46
N ALA A 116 -8.89 3.27 -1.75
CA ALA A 116 -8.68 3.91 -3.04
C ALA A 116 -7.20 4.27 -3.26
N LEU A 117 -6.53 4.83 -2.25
CA LEU A 117 -5.09 5.07 -2.28
C LEU A 117 -4.30 3.77 -2.53
N TYR A 118 -4.66 2.69 -1.82
CA TYR A 118 -4.05 1.39 -2.02
C TYR A 118 -4.24 0.88 -3.45
N ASN A 119 -5.45 1.00 -4.02
CA ASN A 119 -5.72 0.62 -5.41
C ASN A 119 -4.86 1.42 -6.40
N MET A 120 -4.70 2.73 -6.20
CA MET A 120 -3.85 3.55 -7.06
C MET A 120 -2.38 3.12 -7.01
N VAL A 121 -1.87 2.80 -5.82
CA VAL A 121 -0.51 2.26 -5.68
C VAL A 121 -0.38 0.91 -6.39
N CYS A 122 -1.33 -0.01 -6.20
CA CYS A 122 -1.34 -1.32 -6.87
C CYS A 122 -1.38 -1.17 -8.40
N ALA A 123 -2.27 -0.35 -8.93
CA ALA A 123 -2.37 -0.09 -10.36
C ALA A 123 -1.07 0.49 -10.93
N GLY A 124 -0.41 1.38 -10.17
CA GLY A 124 0.91 1.90 -10.52
C GLY A 124 1.97 0.82 -10.61
N LEU A 125 2.01 -0.08 -9.61
CA LEU A 125 2.96 -1.20 -9.59
C LEU A 125 2.73 -2.17 -10.76
N PHE A 126 1.48 -2.52 -11.04
CA PHE A 126 1.14 -3.42 -12.15
C PHE A 126 1.44 -2.80 -13.52
N ALA A 127 1.23 -1.50 -13.67
CA ALA A 127 1.61 -0.79 -14.90
C ALA A 127 3.12 -0.78 -15.10
N MET A 128 3.91 -0.48 -14.07
CA MET A 128 5.37 -0.52 -14.13
C MET A 128 5.89 -1.92 -14.48
N GLU A 129 5.28 -2.97 -13.93
CA GLU A 129 5.64 -4.36 -14.22
C GLU A 129 5.28 -4.75 -15.67
N ARG A 130 4.06 -4.43 -16.12
CA ARG A 130 3.58 -4.70 -17.48
C ARG A 130 4.45 -4.05 -18.53
N GLU A 131 4.78 -2.77 -18.35
CA GLU A 131 5.60 -1.99 -19.27
C GLU A 131 7.10 -2.22 -19.07
N ARG A 132 7.48 -3.00 -18.06
CA ARG A 132 8.88 -3.28 -17.67
C ARG A 132 9.71 -2.00 -17.54
N THR A 133 9.11 -0.96 -16.99
CA THR A 133 9.76 0.35 -16.85
C THR A 133 9.50 0.96 -15.47
N ILE A 134 10.52 1.64 -14.95
CA ILE A 134 10.50 2.32 -13.66
C ILE A 134 11.02 3.76 -13.79
N HIS A 135 11.10 4.28 -15.03
CA HIS A 135 11.56 5.64 -15.26
C HIS A 135 10.64 6.67 -14.59
N HIS A 136 11.24 7.68 -13.98
CA HIS A 136 10.52 8.76 -13.31
C HIS A 136 9.43 9.38 -14.20
N GLU A 137 9.75 9.70 -15.44
CA GLU A 137 8.79 10.30 -16.40
C GLU A 137 7.57 9.40 -16.64
N PHE A 138 7.78 8.08 -16.74
CA PHE A 138 6.69 7.12 -16.86
C PHE A 138 5.79 7.13 -15.62
N VAL A 139 6.39 7.12 -14.43
CA VAL A 139 5.63 7.15 -13.16
C VAL A 139 4.78 8.42 -13.07
N ILE A 140 5.34 9.59 -13.41
CA ILE A 140 4.60 10.86 -13.40
C ILE A 140 3.46 10.87 -14.42
N THR A 141 3.70 10.37 -15.63
CA THR A 141 2.65 10.25 -16.67
C THR A 141 1.53 9.32 -16.22
N LEU A 142 1.87 8.19 -15.62
CA LEU A 142 0.92 7.22 -15.08
C LEU A 142 0.05 7.82 -13.97
N ILE A 143 0.67 8.53 -13.02
CA ILE A 143 -0.04 9.22 -11.95
C ILE A 143 -0.97 10.29 -12.52
N GLY A 144 -0.52 11.06 -13.52
CA GLY A 144 -1.34 12.05 -14.21
C GLY A 144 -2.62 11.43 -14.80
N ALA A 145 -2.48 10.26 -15.46
CA ALA A 145 -3.62 9.53 -16.00
C ALA A 145 -4.55 8.98 -14.90
N GLN A 146 -4.01 8.46 -13.80
CA GLN A 146 -4.82 7.99 -12.66
C GLN A 146 -5.59 9.12 -11.97
N LEU A 147 -5.05 10.35 -12.00
CA LEU A 147 -5.65 11.52 -11.38
C LEU A 147 -6.47 12.36 -12.37
N GLU A 148 -6.71 11.86 -13.59
CA GLU A 148 -7.61 12.52 -14.52
C GLU A 148 -9.03 12.58 -13.94
N GLY A 149 -9.62 13.78 -13.89
CA GLY A 149 -10.93 14.00 -13.28
C GLY A 149 -10.98 13.99 -11.74
N TYR A 150 -9.86 13.75 -11.05
CA TYR A 150 -9.80 13.86 -9.61
C TYR A 150 -9.63 15.35 -9.22
N GLU A 151 -10.60 15.91 -8.50
CA GLU A 151 -10.55 17.30 -7.99
C GLU A 151 -10.18 17.35 -6.51
N GLY A 152 -10.58 16.31 -5.73
CA GLY A 152 -10.40 16.23 -4.29
C GLY A 152 -11.35 17.12 -3.49
N PRO A 153 -11.39 16.92 -2.15
CA PRO A 153 -12.28 17.68 -1.28
C PRO A 153 -11.76 19.07 -0.91
N VAL A 154 -10.48 19.35 -1.11
CA VAL A 154 -9.82 20.60 -0.73
C VAL A 154 -8.85 21.08 -1.82
N LEU A 155 -8.57 22.37 -1.83
CA LEU A 155 -7.59 22.97 -2.75
C LEU A 155 -6.20 22.32 -2.55
N GLY A 156 -5.54 21.96 -3.67
CA GLY A 156 -4.23 21.31 -3.65
C GLY A 156 -4.26 19.81 -3.33
N ALA A 157 -5.45 19.21 -3.21
CA ALA A 157 -5.57 17.77 -2.95
C ALA A 157 -4.96 16.91 -4.06
N LYS A 158 -5.11 17.32 -5.32
CA LYS A 158 -4.58 16.61 -6.49
C LYS A 158 -3.07 16.61 -6.50
N GLU A 159 -2.45 17.75 -6.29
CA GLU A 159 -1.00 17.92 -6.21
C GLU A 159 -0.44 17.10 -5.04
N ARG A 160 -1.07 17.21 -3.86
CA ARG A 160 -0.68 16.46 -2.66
C ARG A 160 -0.74 14.95 -2.87
N LEU A 161 -1.79 14.46 -3.54
CA LEU A 161 -1.94 13.05 -3.86
C LEU A 161 -0.93 12.60 -4.92
N SER A 162 -0.69 13.42 -5.95
CA SER A 162 0.30 13.16 -6.99
C SER A 162 1.70 12.99 -6.41
N ASP A 163 2.13 13.92 -5.56
CA ASP A 163 3.44 13.89 -4.90
C ASP A 163 3.59 12.64 -4.03
N ALA A 164 2.55 12.31 -3.26
CA ALA A 164 2.58 11.13 -2.40
C ALA A 164 2.66 9.82 -3.20
N LEU A 165 1.89 9.69 -4.28
CA LEU A 165 1.94 8.52 -5.17
C LEU A 165 3.32 8.40 -5.84
N ALA A 166 3.92 9.52 -6.29
CA ALA A 166 5.26 9.51 -6.87
C ALA A 166 6.30 9.01 -5.86
N VAL A 167 6.26 9.50 -4.62
CA VAL A 167 7.14 9.04 -3.54
C VAL A 167 6.95 7.55 -3.27
N MET A 168 5.69 7.07 -3.17
CA MET A 168 5.39 5.66 -2.90
C MET A 168 5.92 4.76 -4.04
N LEU A 169 5.54 5.03 -5.28
CA LEU A 169 5.88 4.19 -6.42
C LEU A 169 7.38 4.17 -6.70
N LEU A 170 8.07 5.32 -6.63
CA LEU A 170 9.52 5.39 -6.86
C LEU A 170 10.31 4.67 -5.75
N ASN A 171 9.88 4.74 -4.48
CA ASN A 171 10.54 4.00 -3.42
C ASN A 171 10.36 2.49 -3.59
N ILE A 172 9.16 2.01 -3.94
CA ILE A 172 8.91 0.59 -4.18
C ILE A 172 9.75 0.11 -5.37
N ALA A 173 9.80 0.88 -6.47
CA ALA A 173 10.62 0.57 -7.63
C ALA A 173 12.12 0.46 -7.26
N ALA A 174 12.63 1.40 -6.46
CA ALA A 174 14.00 1.38 -5.96
C ALA A 174 14.27 0.13 -5.11
N ALA A 175 13.37 -0.23 -4.19
CA ALA A 175 13.51 -1.44 -3.38
C ALA A 175 13.52 -2.72 -4.23
N THR A 176 12.69 -2.77 -5.27
CA THR A 176 12.65 -3.90 -6.21
C THR A 176 14.00 -4.05 -6.94
N LEU A 177 14.59 -2.94 -7.40
CA LEU A 177 15.92 -2.96 -8.03
C LEU A 177 17.00 -3.41 -7.05
N MET A 178 16.97 -2.94 -5.80
CA MET A 178 17.92 -3.36 -4.78
C MET A 178 17.81 -4.87 -4.53
N GLN A 179 16.60 -5.41 -4.39
CA GLN A 179 16.38 -6.85 -4.22
C GLN A 179 16.90 -7.66 -5.41
N GLN A 180 16.75 -7.18 -6.65
CA GLN A 180 17.30 -7.84 -7.83
C GLN A 180 18.84 -7.83 -7.81
N ALA A 181 19.44 -6.70 -7.43
CA ALA A 181 20.89 -6.60 -7.29
C ALA A 181 21.44 -7.55 -6.21
N ASP A 182 20.76 -7.62 -5.05
CA ASP A 182 21.12 -8.51 -3.96
C ASP A 182 21.02 -9.98 -4.39
N ALA A 183 19.97 -10.35 -5.13
CA ALA A 183 19.82 -11.71 -5.65
C ALA A 183 20.94 -12.10 -6.62
N ILE A 184 21.42 -11.18 -7.47
CA ILE A 184 22.58 -11.38 -8.33
C ILE A 184 23.85 -11.54 -7.48
N TYR A 185 24.02 -10.70 -6.48
CA TYR A 185 25.18 -10.76 -5.58
C TYR A 185 25.27 -12.10 -4.84
N GLU A 186 24.15 -12.60 -4.30
CA GLU A 186 24.07 -13.89 -3.62
C GLU A 186 24.43 -15.07 -4.53
N GLN A 187 24.06 -15.00 -5.82
CA GLN A 187 24.48 -16.01 -6.82
C GLN A 187 25.98 -15.97 -7.10
N MET A 188 26.59 -14.77 -7.11
CA MET A 188 28.04 -14.61 -7.37
C MET A 188 28.88 -14.95 -6.13
N CYS A 189 28.38 -14.62 -4.95
CA CYS A 189 29.10 -14.76 -3.68
C CYS A 189 28.26 -15.57 -2.67
N PRO A 190 27.99 -16.85 -2.91
CA PRO A 190 27.22 -17.66 -1.97
C PRO A 190 27.92 -17.65 -0.60
N MET A 191 27.23 -17.17 0.43
CA MET A 191 27.74 -17.24 1.80
C MET A 191 27.95 -18.72 2.17
N ARG A 192 29.18 -19.05 2.57
CA ARG A 192 29.60 -20.40 3.02
C ARG A 192 29.04 -20.68 4.40
#